data_7f0c96ffcb383bf08f8f0e51cbb48b7e
#
_entry.id   7f0c96ffcb383bf08f8f0e51cbb48b7e
#
_cell.length_a   1.000
_cell.length_b   1.000
_cell.length_c   1.000
_cell.angle_alpha   90.00
_cell.angle_beta   90.00
_cell.angle_gamma   90.00
#
_symmetry.space_group_name_H-M   'P 1'
#
loop_
_entity.id
_entity.type
_entity.pdbx_description
1 polymer ?
#
loop_
_entity_poly.entity_id
_entity_poly.type
_entity_poly.pdbx_seq_one_letter_code
_entity_poly.pdbx_strand_id
1 'polypeptide(L)'
;MLYLAYLEGHSLEADAAGPWRELYPLRPGLVFVDSDQTRSVVYHALKDQLPSGSPLLVAACDEVPKFKGMAAGALAWARSRAHRSPPA
;
A
#
# COMPACT_ATOMS: atom_id res chain seq x y z
N MET A 1 7.83 -6.49 2.40
CA MET A 1 6.48 -6.79 2.92
C MET A 1 5.44 -6.03 2.10
N LEU A 2 4.39 -6.70 1.76
CA LEU A 2 3.26 -6.09 1.06
C LEU A 2 2.23 -5.57 2.07
N TYR A 3 1.81 -4.33 1.89
CA TYR A 3 0.74 -3.72 2.67
C TYR A 3 -0.39 -3.28 1.74
N LEU A 4 -1.60 -3.27 2.29
CA LEU A 4 -2.76 -2.69 1.61
C LEU A 4 -3.22 -1.49 2.43
N ALA A 5 -3.39 -0.34 1.76
CA ALA A 5 -3.81 0.89 2.41
C ALA A 5 -5.09 1.44 1.80
N TYR A 6 -6.00 1.87 2.65
CA TYR A 6 -7.21 2.59 2.28
C TYR A 6 -7.11 4.03 2.76
N LEU A 7 -7.31 4.98 1.85
CA LEU A 7 -7.16 6.42 2.06
C LEU A 7 -8.45 7.09 1.63
N GLU A 8 -9.42 7.21 2.51
CA GLU A 8 -10.74 7.72 2.12
C GLU A 8 -10.66 9.14 1.55
N GLY A 9 -11.20 9.30 0.34
CA GLY A 9 -11.25 10.60 -0.31
C GLY A 9 -9.94 11.10 -0.90
N HIS A 10 -8.87 10.31 -0.85
CA HIS A 10 -7.55 10.70 -1.35
C HIS A 10 -6.94 9.59 -2.20
N SER A 11 -6.05 9.97 -3.10
CA SER A 11 -5.31 9.02 -3.94
C SER A 11 -3.83 9.34 -3.87
N LEU A 12 -2.99 8.30 -3.90
CA LEU A 12 -1.56 8.44 -4.03
C LEU A 12 -1.14 8.03 -5.43
N GLU A 13 -0.26 8.81 -6.02
CA GLU A 13 0.37 8.46 -7.28
C GLU A 13 1.44 7.40 -7.05
N ALA A 14 1.73 6.62 -8.07
CA ALA A 14 2.72 5.54 -7.96
C ALA A 14 4.12 6.04 -7.61
N ASP A 15 4.43 7.29 -7.88
CA ASP A 15 5.72 7.92 -7.61
C ASP A 15 5.76 8.72 -6.31
N ALA A 16 4.72 8.65 -5.49
CA ALA A 16 4.69 9.37 -4.22
C ALA A 16 5.85 8.92 -3.32
N ALA A 17 6.55 9.90 -2.74
CA ALA A 17 7.70 9.63 -1.88
C ALA A 17 7.29 9.13 -0.50
N GLY A 18 8.07 8.20 0.05
CA GLY A 18 7.82 7.66 1.39
C GLY A 18 8.75 6.50 1.70
N PRO A 19 8.61 5.87 2.88
CA PRO A 19 9.45 4.76 3.29
C PRO A 19 9.01 3.43 2.64
N TRP A 20 8.89 3.42 1.34
CA TRP A 20 8.51 2.26 0.54
C TRP A 20 9.34 2.21 -0.73
N ARG A 21 9.45 1.01 -1.30
CA ARG A 21 10.11 0.80 -2.60
C ARG A 21 9.19 1.19 -3.72
N GLU A 22 7.93 0.75 -3.64
CA GLU A 22 6.95 0.95 -4.70
C GLU A 22 5.56 1.09 -4.13
N LEU A 23 4.73 1.82 -4.86
CA LEU A 23 3.29 1.91 -4.66
C LEU A 23 2.59 1.40 -5.91
N TYR A 24 1.47 0.75 -5.74
CA TYR A 24 0.61 0.36 -6.86
C TYR A 24 -0.82 0.78 -6.58
N PRO A 25 -1.26 1.92 -7.12
CA PRO A 25 -2.65 2.35 -6.97
C PRO A 25 -3.61 1.34 -7.61
N LEU A 26 -4.60 0.90 -6.85
CA LEU A 26 -5.59 -0.08 -7.28
C LEU A 26 -6.87 0.59 -7.78
N ARG A 27 -7.35 1.52 -6.99
CA ARG A 27 -8.52 2.36 -7.23
C ARG A 27 -8.28 3.67 -6.49
N PRO A 28 -9.05 4.73 -6.80
CA PRO A 28 -8.98 5.94 -5.97
C PRO A 28 -9.14 5.57 -4.48
N GLY A 29 -8.18 5.95 -3.66
CA GLY A 29 -8.19 5.66 -2.23
C GLY A 29 -7.72 4.27 -1.82
N LEU A 30 -7.31 3.42 -2.75
CA LEU A 30 -6.85 2.06 -2.42
C LEU A 30 -5.53 1.78 -3.12
N VAL A 31 -4.50 1.43 -2.34
CA VAL A 31 -3.14 1.27 -2.86
C VAL A 31 -2.42 0.10 -2.19
N PHE A 32 -1.65 -0.66 -2.99
CA PHE A 32 -0.65 -1.56 -2.43
C PHE A 32 0.64 -0.79 -2.16
N VAL A 33 1.31 -1.15 -1.06
CA VAL A 33 2.60 -0.57 -0.68
C VAL A 33 3.60 -1.71 -0.49
N ASP A 34 4.71 -1.65 -1.20
CA ASP A 34 5.84 -2.57 -1.01
C ASP A 34 6.92 -1.85 -0.23
N SER A 35 7.17 -2.27 1.01
CA SER A 35 8.08 -1.58 1.91
C SER A 35 8.90 -2.56 2.75
N ASP A 36 10.13 -2.15 3.07
CA ASP A 36 10.99 -2.83 4.04
C ASP A 36 10.68 -2.42 5.47
N GLN A 37 9.87 -1.38 5.64
CA GLN A 37 9.57 -0.83 6.95
C GLN A 37 8.40 -1.55 7.60
N THR A 38 8.21 -1.32 8.89
CA THR A 38 7.10 -1.92 9.62
C THR A 38 5.78 -1.29 9.21
N ARG A 39 4.69 -1.97 9.54
CA ARG A 39 3.34 -1.45 9.32
C ARG A 39 3.14 -0.09 9.98
N SER A 40 3.66 0.09 11.20
CA SER A 40 3.55 1.36 11.92
C SER A 40 4.25 2.50 11.19
N VAL A 41 5.46 2.27 10.69
CA VAL A 41 6.21 3.27 9.94
C VAL A 41 5.45 3.67 8.66
N VAL A 42 4.94 2.68 7.92
CA VAL A 42 4.14 2.92 6.72
C VAL A 42 2.87 3.72 7.05
N TYR A 43 2.17 3.31 8.12
CA TYR A 43 0.96 3.98 8.58
C TYR A 43 1.22 5.46 8.89
N HIS A 44 2.25 5.75 9.69
CA HIS A 44 2.54 7.14 10.07
C HIS A 44 2.98 7.98 8.87
N ALA A 45 3.74 7.41 7.94
CA ALA A 45 4.15 8.13 6.74
C ALA A 45 2.95 8.49 5.85
N LEU A 46 1.99 7.56 5.70
CA LEU A 46 0.76 7.83 4.96
C LEU A 46 -0.09 8.87 5.68
N LYS A 47 -0.24 8.74 6.99
CA LYS A 47 -1.00 9.68 7.80
C LYS A 47 -0.47 11.11 7.65
N ASP A 48 0.84 11.29 7.62
CA ASP A 48 1.46 12.60 7.49
C ASP A 48 1.22 13.26 6.13
N GLN A 49 0.88 12.47 5.10
CA GLN A 49 0.59 12.98 3.76
C GLN A 49 -0.89 13.29 3.55
N LEU A 50 -1.73 12.99 4.54
CA LEU A 50 -3.18 13.20 4.44
C LEU A 50 -3.62 14.37 5.30
N PRO A 51 -4.72 15.06 4.94
CA PRO A 51 -5.31 16.06 5.82
C PRO A 51 -5.66 15.48 7.19
N SER A 52 -5.58 16.32 8.22
CA SER A 52 -5.93 15.91 9.59
C SER A 52 -7.34 15.33 9.65
N GLY A 53 -7.48 14.19 10.33
CA GLY A 53 -8.76 13.52 10.49
C GLY A 53 -9.19 12.63 9.31
N SER A 54 -8.36 12.49 8.28
CA SER A 54 -8.68 11.62 7.15
C SER A 54 -8.69 10.15 7.60
N PRO A 55 -9.74 9.38 7.28
CA PRO A 55 -9.73 7.95 7.54
C PRO A 55 -8.63 7.23 6.78
N LEU A 56 -7.92 6.37 7.49
CA LEU A 56 -6.78 5.63 6.96
C LEU A 56 -6.76 4.23 7.58
N LEU A 57 -6.53 3.22 6.74
CA LEU A 57 -6.34 1.85 7.19
C LEU A 57 -5.13 1.27 6.49
N VAL A 58 -4.26 0.61 7.23
CA VAL A 58 -3.10 -0.10 6.67
C VAL A 58 -3.09 -1.52 7.23
N ALA A 59 -3.07 -2.49 6.34
CA ALA A 59 -3.03 -3.90 6.70
C ALA A 59 -1.83 -4.57 6.06
N ALA A 60 -1.15 -5.43 6.82
CA ALA A 60 -0.10 -6.28 6.26
C ALA A 60 -0.73 -7.46 5.51
N CYS A 61 -0.18 -7.78 4.34
CA CYS A 61 -0.64 -8.90 3.53
C CYS A 61 0.41 -10.01 3.59
N ASP A 62 0.13 -11.07 4.36
CA ASP A 62 1.01 -12.25 4.42
C ASP A 62 0.92 -13.06 3.12
N GLU A 63 -0.21 -12.97 2.45
CA GLU A 63 -0.42 -13.56 1.14
C GLU A 63 -1.17 -12.57 0.25
N VAL A 64 -1.15 -12.82 -1.05
CA VAL A 64 -1.83 -11.93 -1.99
C VAL A 64 -3.34 -12.01 -1.78
N PRO A 65 -4.01 -10.87 -1.51
CA PRO A 65 -5.46 -10.88 -1.40
C PRO A 65 -6.11 -11.21 -2.75
N LYS A 66 -7.28 -11.81 -2.69
CA LYS A 66 -8.10 -12.01 -3.89
C LYS A 66 -8.85 -10.73 -4.22
N PHE A 67 -8.83 -10.34 -5.47
CA PHE A 67 -9.53 -9.14 -5.93
C PHE A 67 -9.84 -9.23 -7.41
N LYS A 68 -10.79 -8.42 -7.82
CA LYS A 68 -11.07 -8.16 -9.24
C LYS A 68 -11.57 -6.72 -9.39
N GLY A 69 -11.53 -6.20 -10.62
CA GLY A 69 -11.99 -4.83 -10.85
C GLY A 69 -11.00 -3.76 -10.42
N MET A 70 -9.76 -4.15 -10.16
CA MET A 70 -8.68 -3.26 -9.78
C MET A 70 -7.85 -2.86 -10.99
N ALA A 71 -6.85 -2.00 -10.80
CA ALA A 71 -5.98 -1.54 -11.87
C ALA A 71 -5.33 -2.72 -12.60
N ALA A 72 -5.18 -2.61 -13.90
CA ALA A 72 -4.57 -3.65 -14.72
C ALA A 72 -3.15 -3.93 -14.25
N GLY A 73 -2.77 -5.21 -14.22
CA GLY A 73 -1.44 -5.62 -13.79
C GLY A 73 -1.26 -5.77 -12.28
N ALA A 74 -2.25 -5.38 -11.48
CA ALA A 74 -2.13 -5.38 -10.03
C ALA A 74 -1.85 -6.76 -9.45
N LEU A 75 -2.47 -7.80 -9.97
CA LEU A 75 -2.29 -9.16 -9.44
C LEU A 75 -0.86 -9.65 -9.68
N ALA A 76 -0.33 -9.49 -10.88
CA ALA A 76 1.04 -9.88 -11.21
C ALA A 76 2.05 -9.08 -10.39
N TRP A 77 1.80 -7.77 -10.22
CA TRP A 77 2.64 -6.92 -9.39
C TRP A 77 2.67 -7.40 -7.94
N ALA A 78 1.49 -7.67 -7.36
CA ALA A 78 1.38 -8.12 -5.98
C ALA A 78 2.05 -9.48 -5.78
N ARG A 79 1.85 -10.42 -6.70
CA ARG A 79 2.46 -11.75 -6.63
C ARG A 79 3.99 -11.70 -6.60
N SER A 80 4.59 -10.81 -7.37
CA SER A 80 6.05 -10.69 -7.40
C SER A 80 6.63 -10.10 -6.13
N ARG A 81 5.81 -9.46 -5.27
CA ARG A 81 6.24 -8.81 -4.04
C ARG A 81 5.84 -9.54 -2.77
N ALA A 82 4.77 -10.33 -2.82
CA ALA A 82 4.27 -11.04 -1.65
C ALA A 82 5.25 -12.09 -1.11
N HIS A 83 6.20 -12.56 -1.93
CA HIS A 83 7.19 -13.55 -1.54
C HIS A 83 8.46 -12.93 -0.96
N ARG A 84 8.56 -11.60 -0.88
CA ARG A 84 9.72 -10.96 -0.27
C ARG A 84 9.67 -11.16 1.25
N SER A 85 10.82 -11.47 1.84
CA SER A 85 10.89 -11.64 3.28
C SER A 85 10.47 -10.35 3.99
N PRO A 86 9.70 -10.46 5.10
CA PRO A 86 9.38 -9.30 5.90
C PRO A 86 10.65 -8.73 6.55
N PRO A 87 10.65 -7.45 6.96
CA PRO A 87 11.76 -6.89 7.69
C PRO A 87 11.98 -7.65 8.99
N ALA A 88 13.24 -7.82 9.34
CA ALA A 88 13.63 -8.50 10.56
C ALA A 88 13.25 -7.69 11.80
#